data_c2df31b19f2735543ac0bde951237b9d
#
_entry.id   c2df31b19f2735543ac0bde951237b9d
#
_cell.length_a   1.000
_cell.length_b   1.000
_cell.length_c   1.000
_cell.angle_alpha   90.00
_cell.angle_beta   90.00
_cell.angle_gamma   90.00
#
_symmetry.space_group_name_H-M   'P 1'
#
loop_
_entity.id
_entity.type
_entity.pdbx_description
1 polymer ?
#
loop_
_entity_poly.entity_id
_entity_poly.type
_entity_poly.pdbx_seq_one_letter_code
_entity_poly.pdbx_strand_id
1 'polypeptide(L)'
;MHRLSVAAAAALLLAPALLSAQDPHLAKARRVLATTPLIDGHNDLPWVIRNNKAAPKDVEAYDLTKKTTGHTDLARLRSGMVGGQFWSVYIPGEIKDSGYAKVQLEQIDIMRQVLRKYPQAMTPALTAADVRTAFARKRIGSLLGMEGGHAIENSLGALRAYYDMGVRYMTLTHNVTLDWADAGNGEQKHGGLTKFGEEVVREMNRLGMLVDLAHTSPSTMSDALNVAEAPVIWSHACTRAITDVPRNVPDSILRRLPKNGGVLMVTFVPGFLSQKVADYSVLRRAKLVQLQSQFGPDTAGLNRELREWERSNPAVRATIKDVADHIEHVRDVAGIDHVGIGSDFDGIDDVVEGLEDVSKYPALFAELSRRGWSEGDLRKLAGETVLRAMRQAEQVSARLRRTRGPSTKTIEQMDGRPKM
;
A
#
# COMPACT_ATOMS: atom_id res chain seq x y z
N MET A 1 -6.72 61.38 -65.86
CA MET A 1 -5.93 60.82 -64.77
C MET A 1 -6.90 60.23 -63.76
N HIS A 2 -7.19 58.91 -63.82
CA HIS A 2 -8.09 58.21 -62.96
C HIS A 2 -7.26 57.37 -61.99
N ARG A 3 -7.39 57.61 -60.68
CA ARG A 3 -6.82 56.80 -59.65
C ARG A 3 -7.87 55.76 -59.21
N LEU A 4 -7.56 54.50 -59.45
CA LEU A 4 -8.32 53.36 -58.89
C LEU A 4 -7.80 53.05 -57.49
N SER A 5 -8.69 53.16 -56.53
CA SER A 5 -8.45 52.68 -55.14
C SER A 5 -8.85 51.21 -55.01
N VAL A 6 -7.88 50.35 -54.73
CA VAL A 6 -8.14 48.92 -54.39
C VAL A 6 -8.32 48.83 -52.93
N ALA A 7 -9.51 48.45 -52.51
CA ALA A 7 -9.82 48.10 -51.10
C ALA A 7 -9.52 46.60 -50.89
N ALA A 8 -8.53 46.31 -50.05
CA ALA A 8 -8.21 44.93 -49.60
C ALA A 8 -9.11 44.56 -48.44
N ALA A 9 -10.04 43.60 -48.62
CA ALA A 9 -10.83 43.02 -47.58
C ALA A 9 -10.01 41.91 -46.88
N ALA A 10 -9.62 42.14 -45.64
CA ALA A 10 -9.00 41.14 -44.80
C ALA A 10 -10.09 40.23 -44.19
N ALA A 11 -10.19 39.00 -44.70
CA ALA A 11 -11.03 37.97 -44.11
C ALA A 11 -10.32 37.37 -42.86
N LEU A 12 -10.79 37.73 -41.67
CA LEU A 12 -10.39 37.06 -40.44
C LEU A 12 -11.00 35.64 -40.44
N LEU A 13 -10.19 34.62 -40.68
CA LEU A 13 -10.51 33.23 -40.44
C LEU A 13 -10.48 33.00 -38.90
N LEU A 14 -11.64 33.03 -38.26
CA LEU A 14 -11.84 32.50 -36.92
C LEU A 14 -11.76 30.97 -37.00
N ALA A 15 -10.59 30.41 -36.70
CA ALA A 15 -10.45 28.98 -36.43
C ALA A 15 -11.21 28.67 -35.13
N PRO A 16 -12.17 27.74 -35.14
CA PRO A 16 -12.80 27.28 -33.89
C PRO A 16 -11.72 26.63 -33.06
N ALA A 17 -11.37 27.21 -31.92
CA ALA A 17 -10.63 26.53 -30.88
C ALA A 17 -11.44 25.31 -30.47
N LEU A 18 -11.03 24.12 -30.91
CA LEU A 18 -11.51 22.85 -30.40
C LEU A 18 -11.16 22.83 -28.91
N LEU A 19 -12.08 23.31 -28.07
CA LEU A 19 -12.08 22.97 -26.65
C LEU A 19 -12.19 21.44 -26.60
N SER A 20 -11.06 20.79 -26.37
CA SER A 20 -11.03 19.39 -25.99
C SER A 20 -12.00 19.24 -24.82
N ALA A 21 -13.13 18.60 -25.03
CA ALA A 21 -14.10 18.37 -23.99
C ALA A 21 -13.39 17.60 -22.87
N GLN A 22 -13.19 18.26 -21.72
CA GLN A 22 -12.54 17.61 -20.59
C GLN A 22 -13.38 16.36 -20.24
N ASP A 23 -12.71 15.21 -20.09
CA ASP A 23 -13.35 13.96 -19.67
C ASP A 23 -14.19 14.22 -18.40
N PRO A 24 -15.55 14.11 -18.46
CA PRO A 24 -16.43 14.44 -17.35
C PRO A 24 -16.16 13.55 -16.13
N HIS A 25 -15.69 12.33 -16.35
CA HIS A 25 -15.35 11.40 -15.29
C HIS A 25 -14.06 11.80 -14.57
N LEU A 26 -13.05 12.27 -15.30
CA LEU A 26 -11.83 12.82 -14.70
C LEU A 26 -12.14 14.12 -13.95
N ALA A 27 -13.02 14.98 -14.47
CA ALA A 27 -13.45 16.18 -13.77
C ALA A 27 -14.20 15.82 -12.45
N LYS A 28 -15.07 14.81 -12.46
CA LYS A 28 -15.74 14.28 -11.27
C LYS A 28 -14.73 13.73 -10.26
N ALA A 29 -13.78 12.91 -10.70
CA ALA A 29 -12.71 12.36 -9.87
C ALA A 29 -11.95 13.48 -9.14
N ARG A 30 -11.50 14.50 -9.89
CA ARG A 30 -10.78 15.65 -9.33
C ARG A 30 -11.61 16.46 -8.34
N ARG A 31 -12.92 16.66 -8.57
CA ARG A 31 -13.80 17.35 -7.58
C ARG A 31 -13.89 16.57 -6.28
N VAL A 32 -14.03 15.24 -6.34
CA VAL A 32 -14.06 14.39 -5.14
C VAL A 32 -12.75 14.50 -4.37
N LEU A 33 -11.61 14.31 -5.05
CA LEU A 33 -10.28 14.33 -4.43
C LEU A 33 -9.85 15.71 -3.95
N ALA A 34 -10.42 16.80 -4.48
CA ALA A 34 -10.18 18.15 -3.99
C ALA A 34 -10.81 18.42 -2.61
N THR A 35 -11.82 17.63 -2.22
CA THR A 35 -12.59 17.83 -0.98
C THR A 35 -12.52 16.66 -0.01
N THR A 36 -11.91 15.54 -0.42
CA THR A 36 -11.73 14.34 0.39
C THR A 36 -10.29 13.88 0.29
N PRO A 37 -9.58 13.66 1.40
CA PRO A 37 -8.21 13.18 1.34
C PRO A 37 -8.17 11.79 0.70
N LEU A 38 -7.43 11.65 -0.40
CA LEU A 38 -7.02 10.36 -0.89
C LEU A 38 -5.97 9.79 0.07
N ILE A 39 -6.26 8.64 0.65
CA ILE A 39 -5.35 7.94 1.56
C ILE A 39 -4.88 6.66 0.89
N ASP A 40 -3.58 6.56 0.68
CA ASP A 40 -2.93 5.36 0.20
C ASP A 40 -2.34 4.57 1.37
N GLY A 41 -2.67 3.29 1.44
CA GLY A 41 -2.32 2.39 2.55
C GLY A 41 -0.87 1.96 2.58
N HIS A 42 -0.13 2.06 1.45
CA HIS A 42 1.23 1.52 1.39
C HIS A 42 2.07 2.15 0.29
N ASN A 43 3.26 2.64 0.67
CA ASN A 43 4.26 3.15 -0.26
C ASN A 43 5.66 3.02 0.34
N ASP A 44 6.59 2.43 -0.41
CA ASP A 44 7.92 2.04 0.05
C ASP A 44 9.02 3.06 -0.24
N LEU A 45 8.67 4.33 -0.36
CA LEU A 45 9.67 5.41 -0.53
C LEU A 45 10.88 5.29 0.43
N PRO A 46 10.70 4.99 1.74
CA PRO A 46 11.86 4.84 2.64
C PRO A 46 12.79 3.72 2.23
N TRP A 47 12.26 2.64 1.63
CA TRP A 47 13.07 1.51 1.15
C TRP A 47 13.87 1.88 -0.11
N VAL A 48 13.28 2.62 -1.03
CA VAL A 48 13.98 3.14 -2.22
C VAL A 48 15.13 4.06 -1.83
N ILE A 49 14.90 4.96 -0.85
CA ILE A 49 15.96 5.84 -0.33
C ILE A 49 17.08 5.01 0.32
N ARG A 50 16.72 4.00 1.13
CA ARG A 50 17.70 3.10 1.75
C ARG A 50 18.59 2.42 0.74
N ASN A 51 18.03 1.96 -0.38
CA ASN A 51 18.72 1.20 -1.41
C ASN A 51 19.19 2.04 -2.60
N ASN A 52 19.17 3.35 -2.50
CA ASN A 52 19.73 4.22 -3.54
C ASN A 52 21.20 3.91 -3.76
N LYS A 53 21.53 3.31 -4.91
CA LYS A 53 22.89 2.83 -5.21
C LYS A 53 23.96 3.92 -5.17
N ALA A 54 23.59 5.16 -5.54
CA ALA A 54 24.51 6.29 -5.58
C ALA A 54 24.83 6.84 -4.17
N ALA A 55 23.86 6.82 -3.27
CA ALA A 55 23.96 7.33 -1.90
C ALA A 55 22.95 6.60 -1.00
N PRO A 56 23.30 5.39 -0.48
CA PRO A 56 22.39 4.60 0.35
C PRO A 56 22.00 5.33 1.63
N LYS A 57 20.69 5.34 1.95
CA LYS A 57 20.11 5.98 3.15
C LYS A 57 20.22 7.52 3.19
N ASP A 58 20.77 8.14 2.16
CA ASP A 58 20.94 9.59 2.11
C ASP A 58 19.68 10.28 1.57
N VAL A 59 18.91 10.86 2.48
CA VAL A 59 17.68 11.61 2.16
C VAL A 59 17.99 12.91 1.41
N GLU A 60 19.18 13.50 1.62
CA GLU A 60 19.57 14.72 0.91
C GLU A 60 19.86 14.43 -0.57
N ALA A 61 20.50 13.31 -0.84
CA ALA A 61 20.81 12.88 -2.21
C ALA A 61 19.58 12.40 -2.97
N TYR A 62 18.52 11.90 -2.29
CA TYR A 62 17.25 11.50 -2.90
C TYR A 62 16.26 12.68 -2.89
N ASP A 63 16.44 13.62 -3.83
CA ASP A 63 15.71 14.88 -3.89
C ASP A 63 14.30 14.72 -4.49
N LEU A 64 13.27 14.70 -3.64
CA LEU A 64 11.86 14.59 -4.05
C LEU A 64 11.31 15.83 -4.77
N THR A 65 12.04 16.95 -4.83
CA THR A 65 11.63 18.10 -5.63
C THR A 65 11.87 17.89 -7.12
N LYS A 66 12.69 16.90 -7.48
CA LYS A 66 12.99 16.47 -8.84
C LYS A 66 12.20 15.21 -9.18
N LYS A 67 12.11 14.90 -10.47
CA LYS A 67 11.58 13.60 -10.92
C LYS A 67 12.53 12.50 -10.45
N THR A 68 12.04 11.63 -9.56
CA THR A 68 12.79 10.48 -9.06
C THR A 68 12.77 9.30 -10.04
N THR A 69 13.66 8.34 -9.83
CA THR A 69 13.66 7.07 -10.58
C THR A 69 12.56 6.12 -10.12
N GLY A 70 12.08 6.25 -8.87
CA GLY A 70 10.94 5.50 -8.34
C GLY A 70 9.59 6.08 -8.78
N HIS A 71 8.53 5.65 -8.11
CA HIS A 71 7.16 6.02 -8.45
C HIS A 71 6.71 7.31 -7.74
N THR A 72 7.49 7.83 -6.80
CA THR A 72 7.09 8.91 -5.89
C THR A 72 8.03 10.11 -5.96
N ASP A 73 7.47 11.30 -6.19
CA ASP A 73 8.06 12.62 -5.94
C ASP A 73 6.97 13.64 -5.63
N LEU A 74 7.36 14.86 -5.18
CA LEU A 74 6.41 15.88 -4.73
C LEU A 74 5.48 16.38 -5.85
N ALA A 75 5.96 16.45 -7.09
CA ALA A 75 5.15 16.89 -8.23
C ALA A 75 4.08 15.84 -8.59
N ARG A 76 4.48 14.56 -8.60
CA ARG A 76 3.58 13.44 -8.88
C ARG A 76 2.57 13.23 -7.75
N LEU A 77 2.98 13.30 -6.47
CA LEU A 77 2.07 13.25 -5.32
C LEU A 77 0.99 14.35 -5.39
N ARG A 78 1.39 15.57 -5.76
CA ARG A 78 0.45 16.69 -5.96
C ARG A 78 -0.50 16.41 -7.12
N SER A 79 0.01 15.93 -8.25
CA SER A 79 -0.79 15.60 -9.44
C SER A 79 -1.77 14.46 -9.17
N GLY A 80 -1.37 13.49 -8.32
CA GLY A 80 -2.21 12.39 -7.85
C GLY A 80 -3.21 12.78 -6.77
N MET A 81 -3.14 14.04 -6.30
CA MET A 81 -4.04 14.59 -5.26
C MET A 81 -4.01 13.79 -3.95
N VAL A 82 -2.84 13.24 -3.58
CA VAL A 82 -2.64 12.45 -2.36
C VAL A 82 -2.83 13.36 -1.14
N GLY A 83 -3.76 12.99 -0.26
CA GLY A 83 -4.09 13.74 0.96
C GLY A 83 -3.60 13.06 2.25
N GLY A 84 -3.37 11.76 2.20
CA GLY A 84 -2.80 10.96 3.28
C GLY A 84 -1.99 9.79 2.71
N GLN A 85 -0.91 9.42 3.37
CA GLN A 85 -0.05 8.34 2.95
C GLN A 85 0.46 7.56 4.15
N PHE A 86 0.30 6.24 4.11
CA PHE A 86 1.08 5.34 4.95
C PHE A 86 2.41 5.04 4.25
N TRP A 87 3.49 5.52 4.83
CA TRP A 87 4.84 5.24 4.39
C TRP A 87 5.31 3.95 5.04
N SER A 88 5.62 2.95 4.22
CA SER A 88 6.12 1.67 4.70
C SER A 88 7.55 1.84 5.23
N VAL A 89 7.74 1.55 6.51
CA VAL A 89 9.06 1.41 7.11
C VAL A 89 9.46 -0.07 7.11
N TYR A 90 9.42 -0.64 5.91
CA TYR A 90 9.72 -2.03 5.61
C TYR A 90 11.13 -2.44 5.99
N ILE A 91 11.28 -3.68 6.46
CA ILE A 91 12.55 -4.39 6.58
C ILE A 91 12.39 -5.85 6.14
N PRO A 92 13.40 -6.46 5.46
CA PRO A 92 13.32 -7.87 5.06
C PRO A 92 13.36 -8.81 6.27
N GLY A 93 12.57 -9.91 6.21
CA GLY A 93 12.58 -10.93 7.24
C GLY A 93 13.84 -11.82 7.23
N GLU A 94 14.64 -11.73 6.16
CA GLU A 94 15.83 -12.55 5.94
C GLU A 94 17.11 -11.95 6.57
N ILE A 95 17.08 -10.72 7.10
CA ILE A 95 18.26 -10.01 7.66
C ILE A 95 18.56 -10.34 9.12
N LYS A 96 18.27 -11.54 9.59
CA LYS A 96 18.38 -11.95 11.01
C LYS A 96 19.72 -11.52 11.66
N ASP A 97 20.83 -11.73 10.97
CA ASP A 97 22.16 -11.44 11.49
C ASP A 97 22.50 -9.93 11.56
N SER A 98 21.69 -9.07 10.95
CA SER A 98 21.88 -7.61 10.95
C SER A 98 21.13 -6.90 12.08
N GLY A 99 20.29 -7.63 12.85
CA GLY A 99 19.44 -7.11 13.91
C GLY A 99 18.23 -6.35 13.36
N TYR A 100 17.04 -6.90 13.51
CA TYR A 100 15.81 -6.29 13.02
C TYR A 100 15.56 -4.91 13.61
N ALA A 101 15.71 -4.78 14.93
CA ALA A 101 15.48 -3.52 15.62
C ALA A 101 16.34 -2.37 15.08
N LYS A 102 17.65 -2.63 14.82
CA LYS A 102 18.55 -1.63 14.24
C LYS A 102 18.03 -1.14 12.89
N VAL A 103 17.73 -2.09 11.98
CA VAL A 103 17.30 -1.73 10.62
C VAL A 103 15.93 -1.04 10.63
N GLN A 104 15.02 -1.46 11.52
CA GLN A 104 13.72 -0.84 11.71
C GLN A 104 13.83 0.61 12.20
N LEU A 105 14.72 0.87 13.16
CA LEU A 105 14.98 2.24 13.66
C LEU A 105 15.56 3.13 12.55
N GLU A 106 16.47 2.60 11.72
CA GLU A 106 17.01 3.33 10.58
C GLU A 106 15.92 3.66 9.55
N GLN A 107 14.96 2.74 9.27
CA GLN A 107 13.84 3.00 8.35
C GLN A 107 12.91 4.11 8.88
N ILE A 108 12.58 4.05 10.17
CA ILE A 108 11.79 5.10 10.82
C ILE A 108 12.51 6.44 10.74
N ASP A 109 13.82 6.47 10.96
CA ASP A 109 14.61 7.71 10.90
C ASP A 109 14.67 8.28 9.48
N ILE A 110 14.87 7.45 8.44
CA ILE A 110 14.84 7.88 7.03
C ILE A 110 13.53 8.62 6.76
N MET A 111 12.38 8.03 7.10
CA MET A 111 11.10 8.70 6.82
C MET A 111 10.93 9.97 7.66
N ARG A 112 11.38 10.00 8.90
CA ARG A 112 11.38 11.22 9.72
C ARG A 112 12.26 12.32 9.12
N GLN A 113 13.40 11.97 8.51
CA GLN A 113 14.25 12.93 7.80
C GLN A 113 13.52 13.50 6.57
N VAL A 114 12.85 12.65 5.78
CA VAL A 114 11.99 13.10 4.66
C VAL A 114 10.94 14.11 5.13
N LEU A 115 10.24 13.81 6.23
CA LEU A 115 9.21 14.71 6.77
C LEU A 115 9.79 16.04 7.25
N ARG A 116 10.98 16.04 7.86
CA ARG A 116 11.69 17.26 8.25
C ARG A 116 12.15 18.09 7.05
N LYS A 117 12.57 17.41 5.97
CA LYS A 117 13.07 18.06 4.76
C LYS A 117 11.96 18.74 3.95
N TYR A 118 10.76 18.17 3.94
CA TYR A 118 9.64 18.65 3.12
C TYR A 118 8.39 19.08 3.92
N PRO A 119 8.53 19.95 4.95
CA PRO A 119 7.43 20.28 5.88
C PRO A 119 6.28 21.07 5.22
N GLN A 120 6.53 21.66 4.04
CA GLN A 120 5.49 22.36 3.29
C GLN A 120 4.59 21.40 2.47
N ALA A 121 5.06 20.19 2.18
CA ALA A 121 4.32 19.19 1.42
C ALA A 121 3.73 18.09 2.31
N MET A 122 4.42 17.71 3.37
CA MET A 122 4.10 16.57 4.23
C MET A 122 4.05 17.00 5.70
N THR A 123 3.14 16.40 6.46
CA THR A 123 3.02 16.64 7.90
C THR A 123 2.87 15.31 8.62
N PRO A 124 3.66 15.02 9.66
CA PRO A 124 3.43 13.83 10.49
C PRO A 124 1.98 13.78 10.98
N ALA A 125 1.35 12.61 10.87
CA ALA A 125 0.01 12.35 11.36
C ALA A 125 0.03 11.12 12.27
N LEU A 126 -0.59 11.23 13.43
CA LEU A 126 -0.69 10.15 14.42
C LEU A 126 -2.13 9.69 14.62
N THR A 127 -3.09 10.48 14.15
CA THR A 127 -4.53 10.26 14.30
C THR A 127 -5.27 10.54 12.99
N ALA A 128 -6.50 10.04 12.89
CA ALA A 128 -7.39 10.39 11.79
C ALA A 128 -7.67 11.92 11.71
N ALA A 129 -7.69 12.60 12.84
CA ALA A 129 -7.85 14.05 12.91
C ALA A 129 -6.64 14.80 12.34
N ASP A 130 -5.43 14.29 12.58
CA ASP A 130 -4.20 14.89 12.04
C ASP A 130 -4.18 14.82 10.51
N VAL A 131 -4.61 13.69 9.91
CA VAL A 131 -4.72 13.54 8.45
C VAL A 131 -5.68 14.60 7.87
N ARG A 132 -6.86 14.78 8.48
CA ARG A 132 -7.82 15.82 8.05
C ARG A 132 -7.24 17.21 8.19
N THR A 133 -6.53 17.49 9.28
CA THR A 133 -5.88 18.78 9.52
C THR A 133 -4.78 19.06 8.50
N ALA A 134 -3.95 18.06 8.18
CA ALA A 134 -2.92 18.17 7.16
C ALA A 134 -3.56 18.46 5.77
N PHE A 135 -4.58 17.69 5.40
CA PHE A 135 -5.31 17.89 4.15
C PHE A 135 -5.93 19.28 4.02
N ALA A 136 -6.59 19.77 5.08
CA ALA A 136 -7.15 21.13 5.11
C ALA A 136 -6.07 22.20 4.90
N ARG A 137 -4.83 21.92 5.29
CA ARG A 137 -3.65 22.79 5.06
C ARG A 137 -2.94 22.50 3.72
N LYS A 138 -3.55 21.70 2.84
CA LYS A 138 -2.98 21.27 1.54
C LYS A 138 -1.63 20.55 1.69
N ARG A 139 -1.50 19.75 2.75
CA ARG A 139 -0.35 18.88 3.02
C ARG A 139 -0.79 17.43 3.08
N ILE A 140 0.13 16.53 2.83
CA ILE A 140 -0.09 15.09 2.94
C ILE A 140 0.04 14.70 4.41
N GLY A 141 -1.04 14.17 5.00
CA GLY A 141 -0.98 13.55 6.32
C GLY A 141 -0.18 12.26 6.27
N SER A 142 1.02 12.30 6.82
CA SER A 142 2.03 11.22 6.68
C SER A 142 2.04 10.34 7.91
N LEU A 143 1.66 9.08 7.72
CA LEU A 143 1.63 8.04 8.74
C LEU A 143 2.77 7.05 8.50
N LEU A 144 3.22 6.35 9.54
CA LEU A 144 4.21 5.28 9.41
C LEU A 144 3.50 3.92 9.51
N GLY A 145 3.77 3.04 8.56
CA GLY A 145 3.35 1.66 8.57
C GLY A 145 4.55 0.73 8.70
N MET A 146 4.58 -0.11 9.72
CA MET A 146 5.63 -1.10 9.90
C MET A 146 5.23 -2.39 9.19
N GLU A 147 6.03 -2.81 8.22
CA GLU A 147 5.75 -4.01 7.45
C GLU A 147 6.60 -5.19 7.93
N GLY A 148 5.94 -6.06 8.67
CA GLY A 148 6.51 -7.30 9.18
C GLY A 148 6.74 -7.31 10.69
N GLY A 149 5.98 -8.16 11.39
CA GLY A 149 6.07 -8.34 12.84
C GLY A 149 7.38 -8.97 13.34
N HIS A 150 8.27 -9.45 12.44
CA HIS A 150 9.63 -9.85 12.81
C HIS A 150 10.41 -8.71 13.46
N ALA A 151 10.07 -7.44 13.11
CA ALA A 151 10.71 -6.25 13.67
C ALA A 151 10.57 -6.12 15.19
N ILE A 152 9.54 -6.73 15.81
CA ILE A 152 9.39 -6.68 17.27
C ILE A 152 10.24 -7.70 18.02
N GLU A 153 10.91 -8.64 17.35
CA GLU A 153 11.77 -9.67 17.97
C GLU A 153 11.09 -10.37 19.16
N ASN A 154 9.82 -10.76 18.97
CA ASN A 154 8.96 -11.39 19.98
C ASN A 154 8.74 -10.53 21.25
N SER A 155 8.92 -9.22 21.17
CA SER A 155 8.83 -8.29 22.30
C SER A 155 7.65 -7.33 22.19
N LEU A 156 6.68 -7.43 23.12
CA LEU A 156 5.61 -6.45 23.26
C LEU A 156 6.13 -5.08 23.74
N GLY A 157 7.31 -5.05 24.38
CA GLY A 157 8.00 -3.81 24.70
C GLY A 157 8.49 -3.06 23.44
N ALA A 158 9.09 -3.77 22.49
CA ALA A 158 9.49 -3.21 21.21
C ALA A 158 8.29 -2.70 20.41
N LEU A 159 7.18 -3.46 20.38
CA LEU A 159 5.92 -3.02 19.75
C LEU A 159 5.45 -1.66 20.29
N ARG A 160 5.46 -1.47 21.61
CA ARG A 160 5.09 -0.20 22.27
C ARG A 160 6.05 0.93 21.87
N ALA A 161 7.35 0.66 21.89
CA ALA A 161 8.35 1.64 21.50
C ALA A 161 8.15 2.14 20.05
N TYR A 162 7.88 1.24 19.11
CA TYR A 162 7.58 1.63 17.73
C TYR A 162 6.30 2.45 17.62
N TYR A 163 5.26 2.13 18.39
CA TYR A 163 4.05 2.96 18.45
C TYR A 163 4.36 4.38 18.95
N ASP A 164 5.15 4.51 20.00
CA ASP A 164 5.58 5.80 20.56
C ASP A 164 6.45 6.58 19.57
N MET A 165 7.19 5.89 18.70
CA MET A 165 7.91 6.49 17.58
C MET A 165 7.01 6.94 16.42
N GLY A 166 5.71 6.69 16.46
CA GLY A 166 4.74 7.16 15.47
C GLY A 166 4.25 6.11 14.48
N VAL A 167 4.61 4.83 14.63
CA VAL A 167 4.04 3.74 13.82
C VAL A 167 2.55 3.58 14.13
N ARG A 168 1.72 3.48 13.10
CA ARG A 168 0.25 3.44 13.23
C ARG A 168 -0.40 2.17 12.69
N TYR A 169 0.31 1.37 11.92
CA TYR A 169 -0.02 -0.04 11.72
C TYR A 169 1.23 -0.92 11.82
N MET A 170 1.02 -2.19 12.10
CA MET A 170 2.01 -3.25 11.90
C MET A 170 1.38 -4.39 11.13
N THR A 171 2.01 -4.75 10.01
CA THR A 171 1.69 -5.99 9.28
C THR A 171 2.21 -7.16 10.08
N LEU A 172 1.34 -8.13 10.42
CA LEU A 172 1.72 -9.20 11.35
C LEU A 172 2.86 -10.07 10.84
N THR A 173 2.91 -10.31 9.53
CA THR A 173 4.03 -11.02 8.85
C THR A 173 4.40 -10.27 7.58
N HIS A 174 5.59 -10.52 7.02
CA HIS A 174 5.88 -10.26 5.62
C HIS A 174 5.87 -11.61 4.86
N ASN A 175 6.88 -11.95 4.09
CA ASN A 175 6.93 -13.20 3.33
C ASN A 175 7.44 -14.41 4.15
N VAL A 176 7.89 -14.18 5.38
CA VAL A 176 8.44 -15.22 6.27
C VAL A 176 7.46 -15.48 7.39
N THR A 177 7.15 -16.76 7.63
CA THR A 177 6.40 -17.20 8.82
C THR A 177 7.23 -16.95 10.08
N LEU A 178 6.61 -16.31 11.05
CA LEU A 178 7.24 -15.94 12.32
C LEU A 178 7.05 -17.03 13.37
N ASP A 179 7.62 -16.82 14.54
CA ASP A 179 7.42 -17.71 15.67
C ASP A 179 5.98 -17.75 16.20
N TRP A 180 5.14 -16.79 15.81
CA TRP A 180 3.81 -16.60 16.36
C TRP A 180 2.70 -16.32 15.31
N ALA A 181 3.03 -16.27 14.02
CA ALA A 181 2.06 -16.03 12.94
C ALA A 181 2.52 -16.62 11.61
N ASP A 182 1.62 -17.28 10.90
CA ASP A 182 1.88 -17.81 9.57
C ASP A 182 1.71 -16.76 8.49
N ALA A 183 2.71 -16.64 7.60
CA ALA A 183 2.68 -15.79 6.42
C ALA A 183 1.93 -16.46 5.25
N GLY A 184 1.37 -15.65 4.34
CA GLY A 184 0.65 -16.12 3.16
C GLY A 184 1.54 -16.88 2.18
N ASN A 185 2.79 -16.43 2.00
CA ASN A 185 3.81 -17.07 1.15
C ASN A 185 4.79 -17.94 1.93
N GLY A 186 4.71 -17.95 3.26
CA GLY A 186 5.60 -18.73 4.14
C GLY A 186 5.11 -20.16 4.37
N GLU A 187 5.98 -20.94 5.00
CA GLU A 187 5.62 -22.27 5.50
C GLU A 187 4.50 -22.14 6.57
N GLN A 188 3.48 -22.95 6.49
CA GLN A 188 2.41 -22.99 7.49
C GLN A 188 2.87 -23.84 8.69
N LYS A 189 3.15 -23.18 9.83
CA LYS A 189 3.72 -23.81 11.03
C LYS A 189 2.74 -23.90 12.19
N HIS A 190 1.84 -22.92 12.29
CA HIS A 190 1.00 -22.73 13.48
C HIS A 190 -0.49 -22.95 13.19
N GLY A 191 -0.86 -23.02 11.91
CA GLY A 191 -2.26 -23.01 11.48
C GLY A 191 -2.95 -21.67 11.72
N GLY A 192 -2.16 -20.58 11.81
CA GLY A 192 -2.62 -19.21 12.04
C GLY A 192 -1.78 -18.47 13.08
N LEU A 193 -2.42 -17.86 14.08
CA LEU A 193 -1.76 -17.22 15.21
C LEU A 193 -1.50 -18.22 16.35
N THR A 194 -0.34 -18.11 17.00
CA THR A 194 -0.14 -18.72 18.32
C THR A 194 -0.84 -17.88 19.41
N LYS A 195 -0.82 -18.34 20.66
CA LYS A 195 -1.35 -17.56 21.81
C LYS A 195 -0.60 -16.24 22.00
N PHE A 196 0.72 -16.24 21.76
CA PHE A 196 1.50 -14.99 21.78
C PHE A 196 1.10 -14.07 20.61
N GLY A 197 0.88 -14.62 19.41
CA GLY A 197 0.37 -13.86 18.26
C GLY A 197 -0.98 -13.19 18.55
N GLU A 198 -1.90 -13.89 19.23
CA GLU A 198 -3.15 -13.29 19.71
C GLU A 198 -2.90 -12.14 20.70
N GLU A 199 -1.92 -12.29 21.59
CA GLU A 199 -1.58 -11.24 22.55
C GLU A 199 -0.94 -10.03 21.88
N VAL A 200 -0.16 -10.21 20.80
CA VAL A 200 0.30 -9.10 19.93
C VAL A 200 -0.89 -8.32 19.38
N VAL A 201 -1.91 -8.99 18.85
CA VAL A 201 -3.13 -8.34 18.33
C VAL A 201 -3.86 -7.57 19.44
N ARG A 202 -4.00 -8.15 20.65
CA ARG A 202 -4.64 -7.48 21.80
C ARG A 202 -3.86 -6.24 22.24
N GLU A 203 -2.53 -6.30 22.26
CA GLU A 203 -1.70 -5.16 22.65
C GLU A 203 -1.73 -4.06 21.57
N MET A 204 -1.74 -4.42 20.27
CA MET A 204 -1.97 -3.45 19.18
C MET A 204 -3.31 -2.72 19.35
N ASN A 205 -4.39 -3.45 19.65
CA ASN A 205 -5.71 -2.83 19.90
C ASN A 205 -5.67 -1.91 21.14
N ARG A 206 -4.98 -2.31 22.21
CA ARG A 206 -4.79 -1.45 23.39
C ARG A 206 -4.02 -0.19 23.08
N LEU A 207 -3.01 -0.26 22.20
CA LEU A 207 -2.24 0.91 21.74
C LEU A 207 -3.05 1.83 20.83
N GLY A 208 -3.98 1.31 20.04
CA GLY A 208 -4.62 1.99 18.91
C GLY A 208 -3.80 1.89 17.62
N MET A 209 -2.90 0.92 17.58
CA MET A 209 -2.18 0.53 16.37
C MET A 209 -3.09 -0.37 15.53
N LEU A 210 -3.29 -0.03 14.26
CA LEU A 210 -4.08 -0.87 13.34
C LEU A 210 -3.36 -2.20 13.12
N VAL A 211 -4.11 -3.29 13.25
CA VAL A 211 -3.64 -4.64 12.89
C VAL A 211 -3.73 -4.78 11.39
N ASP A 212 -2.59 -4.90 10.73
CA ASP A 212 -2.52 -5.07 9.29
C ASP A 212 -2.34 -6.55 8.94
N LEU A 213 -3.22 -7.06 8.10
CA LEU A 213 -3.30 -8.46 7.69
C LEU A 213 -2.80 -8.70 6.25
N ALA A 214 -2.25 -7.69 5.58
CA ALA A 214 -1.50 -7.92 4.36
C ALA A 214 -0.41 -8.98 4.63
N HIS A 215 -0.01 -9.76 3.64
CA HIS A 215 0.98 -10.84 3.74
C HIS A 215 0.66 -12.03 4.64
N THR A 216 -0.39 -11.99 5.46
CA THR A 216 -0.71 -13.10 6.38
C THR A 216 -1.42 -14.27 5.67
N SER A 217 -1.33 -15.46 6.26
CA SER A 217 -2.09 -16.62 5.79
C SER A 217 -3.60 -16.44 6.08
N PRO A 218 -4.49 -17.11 5.34
CA PRO A 218 -5.93 -17.06 5.64
C PRO A 218 -6.29 -17.48 7.06
N SER A 219 -5.55 -18.43 7.64
CA SER A 219 -5.72 -18.85 9.03
C SER A 219 -5.35 -17.72 9.98
N THR A 220 -4.20 -17.06 9.76
CA THR A 220 -3.79 -15.87 10.54
C THR A 220 -4.81 -14.73 10.43
N MET A 221 -5.35 -14.47 9.23
CA MET A 221 -6.44 -13.49 9.04
C MET A 221 -7.67 -13.85 9.87
N SER A 222 -8.06 -15.13 9.84
CA SER A 222 -9.22 -15.62 10.61
C SER A 222 -9.02 -15.46 12.11
N ASP A 223 -7.86 -15.85 12.63
CA ASP A 223 -7.56 -15.78 14.06
C ASP A 223 -7.46 -14.33 14.53
N ALA A 224 -6.79 -13.48 13.76
CA ALA A 224 -6.73 -12.05 14.07
C ALA A 224 -8.13 -11.41 14.14
N LEU A 225 -9.04 -11.75 13.20
CA LEU A 225 -10.42 -11.29 13.22
C LEU A 225 -11.24 -11.87 14.40
N ASN A 226 -10.87 -13.02 14.95
CA ASN A 226 -11.51 -13.58 16.16
C ASN A 226 -11.10 -12.80 17.41
N VAL A 227 -9.87 -12.30 17.45
CA VAL A 227 -9.25 -11.66 18.62
C VAL A 227 -9.41 -10.15 18.61
N ALA A 228 -9.43 -9.53 17.41
CA ALA A 228 -9.43 -8.07 17.25
C ALA A 228 -10.69 -7.42 17.83
N GLU A 229 -10.50 -6.46 18.72
CA GLU A 229 -11.55 -5.60 19.28
C GLU A 229 -11.69 -4.27 18.51
N ALA A 230 -10.73 -3.95 17.65
CA ALA A 230 -10.72 -2.81 16.76
C ALA A 230 -10.78 -3.25 15.29
N PRO A 231 -11.15 -2.35 14.35
CA PRO A 231 -11.05 -2.63 12.93
C PRO A 231 -9.64 -3.04 12.53
N VAL A 232 -9.54 -4.12 11.75
CA VAL A 232 -8.29 -4.52 11.09
C VAL A 232 -8.18 -3.87 9.72
N ILE A 233 -6.98 -3.87 9.13
CA ILE A 233 -6.77 -3.45 7.76
C ILE A 233 -6.01 -4.52 6.97
N TRP A 234 -6.09 -4.44 5.66
CA TRP A 234 -5.10 -4.92 4.73
C TRP A 234 -4.53 -3.68 4.05
N SER A 235 -3.32 -3.28 4.41
CA SER A 235 -2.69 -2.05 3.90
C SER A 235 -2.49 -2.11 2.38
N HIS A 236 -2.29 -3.31 1.82
CA HIS A 236 -2.13 -3.59 0.40
C HIS A 236 -2.42 -5.08 0.13
N ALA A 237 -3.58 -5.38 -0.43
CA ALA A 237 -3.98 -6.75 -0.82
C ALA A 237 -5.03 -6.71 -1.92
N CYS A 238 -5.28 -7.85 -2.57
CA CYS A 238 -6.34 -8.04 -3.55
C CYS A 238 -7.29 -9.16 -3.14
N THR A 239 -8.22 -9.54 -4.01
CA THR A 239 -9.23 -10.58 -3.73
C THR A 239 -8.87 -11.88 -4.42
N ARG A 240 -8.96 -13.00 -3.68
CA ARG A 240 -8.62 -14.33 -4.20
C ARG A 240 -9.62 -14.82 -5.25
N ALA A 241 -10.86 -14.39 -5.18
CA ALA A 241 -11.88 -14.80 -6.13
C ALA A 241 -11.59 -14.36 -7.58
N ILE A 242 -10.85 -13.26 -7.78
CA ILE A 242 -10.44 -12.78 -9.10
C ILE A 242 -9.08 -13.36 -9.49
N THR A 243 -8.12 -13.37 -8.56
CA THR A 243 -6.76 -13.89 -8.81
C THR A 243 -6.37 -14.81 -7.67
N ASP A 244 -6.31 -16.10 -7.95
CA ASP A 244 -6.02 -17.15 -6.96
C ASP A 244 -4.53 -17.27 -6.69
N VAL A 245 -4.07 -16.36 -5.80
CA VAL A 245 -2.69 -16.38 -5.29
C VAL A 245 -2.71 -16.30 -3.76
N PRO A 246 -1.70 -16.86 -3.06
CA PRO A 246 -1.68 -16.91 -1.59
C PRO A 246 -1.79 -15.55 -0.90
N ARG A 247 -1.34 -14.48 -1.55
CA ARG A 247 -1.35 -13.11 -1.05
C ARG A 247 -2.73 -12.45 -1.05
N ASN A 248 -3.67 -13.01 -1.81
CA ASN A 248 -5.01 -12.45 -1.98
C ASN A 248 -5.98 -12.98 -0.93
N VAL A 249 -6.92 -12.12 -0.52
CA VAL A 249 -7.86 -12.36 0.57
C VAL A 249 -9.05 -13.16 0.06
N PRO A 250 -9.40 -14.30 0.69
CA PRO A 250 -10.57 -15.08 0.30
C PRO A 250 -11.88 -14.41 0.75
N ASP A 251 -12.95 -14.65 0.00
CA ASP A 251 -14.29 -14.09 0.27
C ASP A 251 -14.84 -14.48 1.65
N SER A 252 -14.48 -15.65 2.17
CA SER A 252 -14.86 -16.06 3.52
C SER A 252 -14.34 -15.11 4.60
N ILE A 253 -13.20 -14.48 4.35
CA ILE A 253 -12.62 -13.44 5.22
C ILE A 253 -13.27 -12.08 4.93
N LEU A 254 -13.44 -11.70 3.66
CA LEU A 254 -14.07 -10.43 3.28
C LEU A 254 -15.47 -10.26 3.89
N ARG A 255 -16.28 -11.33 3.89
CA ARG A 255 -17.63 -11.31 4.51
C ARG A 255 -17.64 -11.03 6.01
N ARG A 256 -16.48 -11.08 6.68
CA ARG A 256 -16.35 -10.75 8.11
C ARG A 256 -16.09 -9.27 8.37
N LEU A 257 -15.68 -8.50 7.34
CA LEU A 257 -15.36 -7.09 7.46
C LEU A 257 -16.51 -6.22 7.98
N PRO A 258 -17.78 -6.40 7.55
CA PRO A 258 -18.89 -5.61 8.06
C PRO A 258 -19.06 -5.71 9.58
N LYS A 259 -18.80 -6.88 10.16
CA LYS A 259 -18.87 -7.10 11.61
C LYS A 259 -17.67 -6.49 12.34
N ASN A 260 -16.46 -6.60 11.77
CA ASN A 260 -15.23 -6.09 12.40
C ASN A 260 -15.06 -4.57 12.20
N GLY A 261 -15.60 -4.01 11.13
CA GLY A 261 -15.39 -2.62 10.73
C GLY A 261 -14.09 -2.39 9.94
N GLY A 262 -13.40 -3.45 9.53
CA GLY A 262 -12.11 -3.38 8.84
C GLY A 262 -12.18 -2.86 7.41
N VAL A 263 -11.00 -2.69 6.78
CA VAL A 263 -10.85 -2.16 5.43
C VAL A 263 -9.78 -2.95 4.66
N LEU A 264 -10.14 -3.44 3.47
CA LEU A 264 -9.16 -3.95 2.50
C LEU A 264 -8.78 -2.81 1.55
N MET A 265 -7.50 -2.45 1.52
CA MET A 265 -6.94 -1.47 0.60
C MET A 265 -6.34 -2.22 -0.60
N VAL A 266 -6.94 -2.02 -1.79
CA VAL A 266 -6.58 -2.75 -3.01
C VAL A 266 -5.21 -2.31 -3.50
N THR A 267 -4.31 -3.29 -3.69
CA THR A 267 -2.94 -3.07 -4.18
C THR A 267 -2.87 -3.02 -5.71
N PHE A 268 -1.76 -2.43 -6.22
CA PHE A 268 -1.49 -2.31 -7.65
C PHE A 268 -0.40 -3.30 -8.13
N VAL A 269 -0.11 -4.34 -7.35
CA VAL A 269 0.81 -5.42 -7.76
C VAL A 269 0.21 -6.20 -8.93
N PRO A 270 0.79 -6.18 -10.15
CA PRO A 270 0.15 -6.77 -11.33
C PRO A 270 -0.18 -8.26 -11.20
N GLY A 271 0.70 -9.03 -10.54
CA GLY A 271 0.50 -10.47 -10.30
C GLY A 271 -0.58 -10.81 -9.26
N PHE A 272 -1.09 -9.82 -8.50
CA PHE A 272 -2.21 -10.01 -7.57
C PHE A 272 -3.53 -9.57 -8.18
N LEU A 273 -3.47 -8.78 -9.27
CA LEU A 273 -4.62 -8.22 -9.96
C LEU A 273 -5.12 -9.09 -11.11
N SER A 274 -4.23 -9.81 -11.78
CA SER A 274 -4.59 -10.55 -12.98
C SER A 274 -4.04 -11.98 -12.92
N GLN A 275 -4.95 -12.97 -13.01
CA GLN A 275 -4.56 -14.38 -13.06
C GLN A 275 -3.60 -14.66 -14.23
N LYS A 276 -3.82 -14.04 -15.39
CA LYS A 276 -2.94 -14.17 -16.55
C LYS A 276 -1.52 -13.68 -16.26
N VAL A 277 -1.38 -12.58 -15.52
CA VAL A 277 -0.06 -12.05 -15.10
C VAL A 277 0.59 -12.98 -14.08
N ALA A 278 -0.19 -13.48 -13.10
CA ALA A 278 0.29 -14.46 -12.13
C ALA A 278 0.81 -15.72 -12.80
N ASP A 279 0.02 -16.30 -13.71
CA ASP A 279 0.39 -17.52 -14.47
C ASP A 279 1.64 -17.29 -15.32
N TYR A 280 1.72 -16.16 -16.03
CA TYR A 280 2.91 -15.78 -16.78
C TYR A 280 4.15 -15.68 -15.89
N SER A 281 4.02 -15.09 -14.71
CA SER A 281 5.13 -14.96 -13.75
C SER A 281 5.64 -16.32 -13.27
N VAL A 282 4.75 -17.27 -13.05
CA VAL A 282 5.11 -18.67 -12.71
C VAL A 282 5.86 -19.33 -13.87
N LEU A 283 5.36 -19.21 -15.10
CA LEU A 283 6.00 -19.78 -16.30
C LEU A 283 7.39 -19.16 -16.54
N ARG A 284 7.51 -17.83 -16.42
CA ARG A 284 8.78 -17.10 -16.57
C ARG A 284 9.79 -17.54 -15.52
N ARG A 285 9.36 -17.68 -14.26
CA ARG A 285 10.23 -18.17 -13.17
C ARG A 285 10.70 -19.60 -13.41
N ALA A 286 9.83 -20.49 -13.82
CA ALA A 286 10.18 -21.88 -14.17
C ALA A 286 11.22 -21.89 -15.31
N LYS A 287 11.02 -21.07 -16.35
CA LYS A 287 12.00 -20.94 -17.46
C LYS A 287 13.33 -20.39 -16.96
N LEU A 288 13.34 -19.39 -16.11
CA LEU A 288 14.58 -18.84 -15.54
C LEU A 288 15.35 -19.90 -14.74
N VAL A 289 14.69 -20.65 -13.88
CA VAL A 289 15.31 -21.74 -13.10
C VAL A 289 15.90 -22.82 -14.04
N GLN A 290 15.17 -23.19 -15.08
CA GLN A 290 15.69 -24.13 -16.13
C GLN A 290 16.97 -23.58 -16.76
N LEU A 291 16.96 -22.30 -17.17
CA LEU A 291 18.13 -21.69 -17.82
C LEU A 291 19.31 -21.54 -16.87
N GLN A 292 19.07 -21.20 -15.59
CA GLN A 292 20.10 -21.15 -14.55
C GLN A 292 20.82 -22.50 -14.39
N SER A 293 20.04 -23.60 -14.39
CA SER A 293 20.62 -24.97 -14.36
C SER A 293 21.41 -25.29 -15.61
N GLN A 294 20.98 -24.82 -16.78
CA GLN A 294 21.61 -25.12 -18.07
C GLN A 294 22.90 -24.30 -18.29
N PHE A 295 22.90 -23.03 -17.95
CA PHE A 295 23.99 -22.09 -18.27
C PHE A 295 24.97 -21.86 -17.10
N GLY A 296 24.58 -22.24 -15.86
CA GLY A 296 25.43 -22.05 -14.69
C GLY A 296 25.94 -20.59 -14.56
N PRO A 297 27.27 -20.37 -14.58
CA PRO A 297 27.86 -19.04 -14.47
C PRO A 297 27.77 -18.18 -15.74
N ASP A 298 27.39 -18.76 -16.91
CA ASP A 298 27.22 -18.00 -18.15
C ASP A 298 25.93 -17.17 -18.13
N THR A 299 26.01 -16.02 -17.46
CA THR A 299 24.89 -15.05 -17.39
C THR A 299 24.54 -14.45 -18.75
N ALA A 300 25.48 -14.34 -19.70
CA ALA A 300 25.26 -13.79 -21.02
C ALA A 300 24.42 -14.75 -21.88
N GLY A 301 24.74 -16.03 -21.88
CA GLY A 301 23.98 -17.09 -22.51
C GLY A 301 22.56 -17.20 -21.97
N LEU A 302 22.45 -17.24 -20.63
CA LEU A 302 21.17 -17.26 -19.92
C LEU A 302 20.27 -16.08 -20.34
N ASN A 303 20.78 -14.85 -20.29
CA ASN A 303 20.02 -13.66 -20.62
C ASN A 303 19.61 -13.60 -22.10
N ARG A 304 20.42 -14.17 -23.02
CA ARG A 304 20.06 -14.26 -24.44
C ARG A 304 18.86 -15.18 -24.64
N GLU A 305 18.92 -16.40 -24.08
CA GLU A 305 17.86 -17.39 -24.18
C GLU A 305 16.56 -16.95 -23.47
N LEU A 306 16.68 -16.29 -22.32
CA LEU A 306 15.51 -15.73 -21.64
C LEU A 306 14.83 -14.69 -22.50
N ARG A 307 15.57 -13.74 -23.09
CA ARG A 307 15.01 -12.75 -24.02
C ARG A 307 14.36 -13.37 -25.26
N GLU A 308 14.92 -14.49 -25.80
CA GLU A 308 14.31 -15.19 -26.91
C GLU A 308 12.98 -15.83 -26.51
N TRP A 309 12.96 -16.46 -25.33
CA TRP A 309 11.74 -17.01 -24.76
C TRP A 309 10.69 -15.92 -24.51
N GLU A 310 11.06 -14.77 -23.94
CA GLU A 310 10.17 -13.62 -23.71
C GLU A 310 9.60 -13.04 -25.02
N ARG A 311 10.38 -13.03 -26.11
CA ARG A 311 9.86 -12.64 -27.42
C ARG A 311 8.79 -13.58 -27.95
N SER A 312 8.95 -14.88 -27.72
CA SER A 312 7.98 -15.90 -28.12
C SER A 312 6.80 -16.01 -27.13
N ASN A 313 6.96 -15.50 -25.91
CA ASN A 313 5.98 -15.49 -24.86
C ASN A 313 5.87 -14.05 -24.28
N PRO A 314 5.21 -13.13 -24.99
CA PRO A 314 5.14 -11.75 -24.56
C PRO A 314 4.43 -11.59 -23.22
N ALA A 315 4.97 -10.71 -22.37
CA ALA A 315 4.42 -10.43 -21.04
C ALA A 315 2.99 -9.88 -21.15
N VAL A 316 2.11 -10.41 -20.32
CA VAL A 316 0.77 -9.88 -20.11
C VAL A 316 0.86 -8.74 -19.11
N ARG A 317 0.09 -7.67 -19.32
CA ARG A 317 0.03 -6.53 -18.40
C ARG A 317 -1.33 -6.46 -17.71
N ALA A 318 -1.30 -6.17 -16.42
CA ALA A 318 -2.48 -5.72 -15.72
C ALA A 318 -2.78 -4.25 -16.06
N THR A 319 -4.04 -3.90 -16.04
CA THR A 319 -4.54 -2.57 -16.41
C THR A 319 -5.30 -1.93 -15.24
N ILE A 320 -5.57 -0.64 -15.35
CA ILE A 320 -6.43 0.09 -14.41
C ILE A 320 -7.80 -0.56 -14.23
N LYS A 321 -8.28 -1.31 -15.23
CA LYS A 321 -9.57 -2.03 -15.15
C LYS A 321 -9.50 -3.21 -14.21
N ASP A 322 -8.37 -3.94 -14.19
CA ASP A 322 -8.16 -5.04 -13.24
C ASP A 322 -8.18 -4.54 -11.79
N VAL A 323 -7.59 -3.36 -11.52
CA VAL A 323 -7.68 -2.72 -10.20
C VAL A 323 -9.12 -2.38 -9.84
N ALA A 324 -9.87 -1.80 -10.79
CA ALA A 324 -11.27 -1.45 -10.58
C ALA A 324 -12.14 -2.69 -10.34
N ASP A 325 -11.86 -3.82 -11.00
CA ASP A 325 -12.56 -5.09 -10.80
C ASP A 325 -12.40 -5.60 -9.36
N HIS A 326 -11.17 -5.55 -8.81
CA HIS A 326 -10.93 -5.91 -7.41
C HIS A 326 -11.61 -4.97 -6.42
N ILE A 327 -11.61 -3.66 -6.69
CA ILE A 327 -12.31 -2.66 -5.86
C ILE A 327 -13.81 -2.96 -5.84
N GLU A 328 -14.41 -3.25 -6.99
CA GLU A 328 -15.83 -3.60 -7.11
C GLU A 328 -16.15 -4.91 -6.41
N HIS A 329 -15.29 -5.93 -6.54
CA HIS A 329 -15.50 -7.20 -5.84
C HIS A 329 -15.51 -7.01 -4.31
N VAL A 330 -14.57 -6.23 -3.74
CA VAL A 330 -14.59 -5.94 -2.29
C VAL A 330 -15.86 -5.19 -1.90
N ARG A 331 -16.27 -4.19 -2.69
CA ARG A 331 -17.55 -3.47 -2.47
C ARG A 331 -18.75 -4.42 -2.47
N ASP A 332 -18.79 -5.35 -3.42
CA ASP A 332 -19.92 -6.26 -3.60
C ASP A 332 -19.99 -7.34 -2.50
N VAL A 333 -18.84 -7.80 -1.99
CA VAL A 333 -18.76 -8.85 -0.96
C VAL A 333 -18.83 -8.28 0.46
N ALA A 334 -18.17 -7.18 0.72
CA ALA A 334 -18.02 -6.60 2.06
C ALA A 334 -18.76 -5.26 2.24
N GLY A 335 -19.13 -4.59 1.16
CA GLY A 335 -19.73 -3.25 1.19
C GLY A 335 -18.72 -2.13 0.99
N ILE A 336 -19.23 -0.99 0.49
CA ILE A 336 -18.41 0.20 0.19
C ILE A 336 -17.67 0.78 1.39
N ASP A 337 -18.11 0.51 2.60
CA ASP A 337 -17.46 0.97 3.84
C ASP A 337 -16.21 0.17 4.20
N HIS A 338 -15.84 -0.84 3.39
CA HIS A 338 -14.78 -1.80 3.69
C HIS A 338 -13.70 -1.88 2.59
N VAL A 339 -13.69 -0.96 1.64
CA VAL A 339 -12.70 -0.88 0.56
C VAL A 339 -11.92 0.43 0.61
N GLY A 340 -10.61 0.36 0.29
CA GLY A 340 -9.68 1.47 0.19
C GLY A 340 -8.63 1.22 -0.90
N ILE A 341 -7.59 2.04 -0.94
CA ILE A 341 -6.47 1.95 -1.88
C ILE A 341 -5.17 1.79 -1.10
N GLY A 342 -4.32 0.84 -1.51
CA GLY A 342 -3.00 0.61 -0.96
C GLY A 342 -2.02 0.22 -2.06
N SER A 343 -1.47 1.19 -2.75
CA SER A 343 -0.86 1.03 -4.07
C SER A 343 0.32 0.08 -4.14
N ASP A 344 1.16 0.07 -3.12
CA ASP A 344 2.46 -0.61 -3.10
C ASP A 344 3.50 0.06 -4.03
N PHE A 345 3.30 1.34 -4.37
CA PHE A 345 4.29 2.09 -5.13
C PHE A 345 5.63 2.15 -4.39
N ASP A 346 6.72 2.13 -5.16
CA ASP A 346 8.10 2.03 -4.69
C ASP A 346 8.48 0.68 -4.03
N GLY A 347 7.50 -0.23 -3.81
CA GLY A 347 7.70 -1.63 -3.41
C GLY A 347 7.60 -2.64 -4.57
N ILE A 348 7.19 -2.18 -5.77
CA ILE A 348 6.99 -3.00 -6.96
C ILE A 348 7.89 -2.55 -8.11
N ASP A 349 8.36 -3.50 -8.94
CA ASP A 349 9.15 -3.21 -10.14
C ASP A 349 8.25 -3.04 -11.37
N ASP A 350 7.23 -3.90 -11.51
CA ASP A 350 6.26 -3.83 -12.59
C ASP A 350 5.03 -3.03 -12.16
N VAL A 351 4.52 -2.19 -13.08
CA VAL A 351 3.38 -1.30 -12.79
C VAL A 351 2.17 -1.65 -13.67
N VAL A 352 1.01 -1.28 -13.18
CA VAL A 352 -0.27 -1.39 -13.88
C VAL A 352 -0.36 -0.36 -14.99
N GLU A 353 -0.80 -0.76 -16.18
CA GLU A 353 -1.05 0.17 -17.28
C GLU A 353 -2.18 1.16 -16.92
N GLY A 354 -1.86 2.45 -16.98
CA GLY A 354 -2.74 3.54 -16.53
C GLY A 354 -2.57 3.95 -15.08
N LEU A 355 -1.73 3.22 -14.29
CA LEU A 355 -1.39 3.51 -12.91
C LEU A 355 0.13 3.36 -12.68
N GLU A 356 0.93 4.04 -13.50
CA GLU A 356 2.39 3.85 -13.51
C GLU A 356 3.12 4.50 -12.34
N ASP A 357 2.48 5.46 -11.66
CA ASP A 357 3.05 6.14 -10.49
C ASP A 357 1.97 6.88 -9.69
N VAL A 358 2.36 7.49 -8.57
CA VAL A 358 1.46 8.20 -7.64
C VAL A 358 0.67 9.35 -8.28
N SER A 359 0.98 9.80 -9.50
CA SER A 359 0.21 10.85 -10.19
C SER A 359 -1.11 10.35 -10.79
N LYS A 360 -1.31 9.05 -10.86
CA LYS A 360 -2.36 8.41 -11.66
C LYS A 360 -3.66 8.12 -10.89
N TYR A 361 -3.71 8.33 -9.59
CA TYR A 361 -4.94 8.07 -8.82
C TYR A 361 -6.20 8.71 -9.40
N PRO A 362 -6.18 9.98 -9.92
CA PRO A 362 -7.38 10.54 -10.53
C PRO A 362 -7.90 9.74 -11.73
N ALA A 363 -7.02 9.01 -12.45
CA ALA A 363 -7.44 8.14 -13.55
C ALA A 363 -8.23 6.92 -13.06
N LEU A 364 -7.82 6.32 -11.92
CA LEU A 364 -8.57 5.23 -11.29
C LEU A 364 -9.96 5.69 -10.85
N PHE A 365 -10.06 6.85 -10.22
CA PHE A 365 -11.36 7.42 -9.83
C PHE A 365 -12.23 7.77 -11.04
N ALA A 366 -11.62 8.18 -12.16
CA ALA A 366 -12.33 8.40 -13.42
C ALA A 366 -12.86 7.09 -14.00
N GLU A 367 -12.08 6.00 -13.95
CA GLU A 367 -12.53 4.67 -14.37
C GLU A 367 -13.72 4.19 -13.55
N LEU A 368 -13.65 4.28 -12.23
CA LEU A 368 -14.77 3.93 -11.35
C LEU A 368 -15.99 4.82 -11.61
N SER A 369 -15.79 6.11 -11.89
CA SER A 369 -16.88 7.00 -12.30
C SER A 369 -17.54 6.56 -13.62
N ARG A 370 -16.78 6.05 -14.62
CA ARG A 370 -17.32 5.47 -15.85
C ARG A 370 -18.16 4.22 -15.58
N ARG A 371 -17.80 3.47 -14.55
CA ARG A 371 -18.53 2.29 -14.06
C ARG A 371 -19.76 2.65 -13.20
N GLY A 372 -20.12 3.95 -13.10
CA GLY A 372 -21.33 4.38 -12.42
C GLY A 372 -21.18 4.70 -10.93
N TRP A 373 -19.97 4.72 -10.38
CA TRP A 373 -19.76 5.07 -8.97
C TRP A 373 -20.25 6.47 -8.64
N SER A 374 -21.01 6.58 -7.55
CA SER A 374 -21.47 7.87 -7.02
C SER A 374 -20.30 8.69 -6.44
N GLU A 375 -20.45 10.01 -6.29
CA GLU A 375 -19.46 10.83 -5.57
C GLU A 375 -19.32 10.39 -4.11
N GLY A 376 -20.41 9.92 -3.48
CA GLY A 376 -20.39 9.38 -2.11
C GLY A 376 -19.52 8.15 -2.00
N ASP A 377 -19.64 7.20 -2.93
CA ASP A 377 -18.82 5.98 -2.94
C ASP A 377 -17.35 6.30 -3.21
N LEU A 378 -17.08 7.21 -4.17
CA LEU A 378 -15.73 7.67 -4.46
C LEU A 378 -15.07 8.36 -3.25
N ARG A 379 -15.82 9.14 -2.44
CA ARG A 379 -15.31 9.73 -1.19
C ARG A 379 -14.96 8.65 -0.16
N LYS A 380 -15.82 7.64 -0.01
CA LYS A 380 -15.57 6.51 0.88
C LYS A 380 -14.27 5.81 0.48
N LEU A 381 -14.14 5.42 -0.79
CA LEU A 381 -12.94 4.78 -1.33
C LEU A 381 -11.69 5.65 -1.15
N ALA A 382 -11.80 6.96 -1.40
CA ALA A 382 -10.65 7.87 -1.31
C ALA A 382 -9.99 7.83 0.08
N GLY A 383 -10.77 7.81 1.16
CA GLY A 383 -10.15 7.77 2.48
C GLY A 383 -11.12 7.81 3.65
N GLU A 384 -12.42 8.06 3.43
CA GLU A 384 -13.36 8.12 4.55
C GLU A 384 -13.48 6.78 5.29
N THR A 385 -13.37 5.66 4.57
CA THR A 385 -13.36 4.31 5.15
C THR A 385 -12.15 4.10 6.06
N VAL A 386 -10.95 4.47 5.60
CA VAL A 386 -9.71 4.34 6.36
C VAL A 386 -9.73 5.26 7.58
N LEU A 387 -10.15 6.53 7.42
CA LEU A 387 -10.29 7.46 8.54
C LEU A 387 -11.33 7.00 9.57
N ARG A 388 -12.39 6.31 9.14
CA ARG A 388 -13.36 5.68 10.04
C ARG A 388 -12.69 4.58 10.86
N ALA A 389 -11.98 3.66 10.19
CA ALA A 389 -11.29 2.56 10.87
C ALA A 389 -10.25 3.06 11.88
N MET A 390 -9.46 4.09 11.51
CA MET A 390 -8.51 4.74 12.42
C MET A 390 -9.21 5.31 13.67
N ARG A 391 -10.28 6.11 13.50
CA ARG A 391 -11.03 6.68 14.64
C ARG A 391 -11.61 5.60 15.54
N GLN A 392 -12.12 4.51 14.98
CA GLN A 392 -12.63 3.39 15.77
C GLN A 392 -11.51 2.69 16.56
N ALA A 393 -10.32 2.49 15.96
CA ALA A 393 -9.18 1.96 16.68
C ALA A 393 -8.72 2.89 17.83
N GLU A 394 -8.71 4.20 17.60
CA GLU A 394 -8.43 5.21 18.63
C GLU A 394 -9.44 5.14 19.79
N GLN A 395 -10.74 5.00 19.48
CA GLN A 395 -11.81 4.87 20.49
C GLN A 395 -11.70 3.57 21.29
N VAL A 396 -11.43 2.45 20.60
CA VAL A 396 -11.19 1.15 21.25
C VAL A 396 -9.99 1.24 22.18
N SER A 397 -8.88 1.82 21.71
CA SER A 397 -7.69 2.04 22.54
C SER A 397 -8.01 2.86 23.79
N ALA A 398 -8.72 3.97 23.66
CA ALA A 398 -9.11 4.81 24.80
C ALA A 398 -9.94 4.02 25.84
N ARG A 399 -10.83 3.11 25.39
CA ARG A 399 -11.59 2.22 26.25
C ARG A 399 -10.68 1.18 26.93
N LEU A 400 -9.85 0.49 26.15
CA LEU A 400 -9.01 -0.61 26.64
C LEU A 400 -7.97 -0.14 27.63
N ARG A 401 -7.34 1.01 27.43
CA ARG A 401 -6.36 1.58 28.37
C ARG A 401 -6.92 1.90 29.76
N ARG A 402 -8.25 2.05 29.89
CA ARG A 402 -8.90 2.23 31.21
C ARG A 402 -9.01 0.92 31.98
N THR A 403 -9.03 -0.22 31.30
CA THR A 403 -9.30 -1.54 31.89
C THR A 403 -8.13 -2.51 31.81
N ARG A 404 -7.14 -2.24 30.95
CA ARG A 404 -5.97 -3.09 30.72
C ARG A 404 -4.68 -2.30 30.78
N GLY A 405 -3.75 -2.70 31.62
CA GLY A 405 -2.35 -2.25 31.58
C GLY A 405 -1.62 -2.79 30.35
N PRO A 406 -0.38 -2.32 30.11
CA PRO A 406 0.50 -2.90 29.09
C PRO A 406 0.73 -4.40 29.36
N SER A 407 0.64 -5.23 28.34
CA SER A 407 0.93 -6.66 28.49
C SER A 407 2.43 -6.88 28.70
N THR A 408 2.75 -7.72 29.69
CA THR A 408 4.12 -8.17 30.00
C THR A 408 4.36 -9.63 29.62
N LYS A 409 3.40 -10.25 28.92
CA LYS A 409 3.51 -11.63 28.47
C LYS A 409 4.69 -11.81 27.52
N THR A 410 5.36 -12.95 27.64
CA THR A 410 6.41 -13.36 26.71
C THR A 410 5.98 -14.57 25.90
N ILE A 411 6.63 -14.80 24.77
CA ILE A 411 6.33 -15.95 23.91
C ILE A 411 6.57 -17.27 24.65
N GLU A 412 7.60 -17.35 25.50
CA GLU A 412 7.89 -18.54 26.28
C GLU A 412 6.78 -18.86 27.28
N GLN A 413 6.20 -17.83 27.90
CA GLN A 413 5.07 -18.00 28.83
C GLN A 413 3.80 -18.47 28.13
N MET A 414 3.58 -17.97 26.89
CA MET A 414 2.33 -18.20 26.19
C MET A 414 2.35 -19.47 25.33
N ASP A 415 3.47 -19.73 24.66
CA ASP A 415 3.63 -20.80 23.68
C ASP A 415 4.56 -21.92 24.16
N GLY A 416 5.10 -21.82 25.40
CA GLY A 416 5.97 -22.86 25.98
C GLY A 416 7.34 -22.97 25.31
N ARG A 417 7.82 -21.94 24.63
CA ARG A 417 9.13 -21.95 23.97
C ARG A 417 10.25 -21.67 24.97
N PRO A 418 11.44 -22.31 24.82
CA PRO A 418 12.58 -22.00 25.66
C PRO A 418 13.02 -20.55 25.46
N LYS A 419 13.52 -19.92 26.51
CA LYS A 419 14.20 -18.63 26.42
C LYS A 419 15.42 -18.79 25.51
N MET A 420 15.54 -17.96 24.48
CA MET A 420 16.75 -17.83 23.70
C MET A 420 17.86 -17.19 24.54
#